data_b18477011f5f454b740cf7e8b3d11e36
#
_entry.id   b18477011f5f454b740cf7e8b3d11e36
#
_cell.length_a   1.000
_cell.length_b   1.000
_cell.length_c   1.000
_cell.angle_alpha   90.00
_cell.angle_beta   90.00
_cell.angle_gamma   90.00
#
_symmetry.space_group_name_H-M   'P 1'
#
loop_
_entity.id
_entity.type
_entity.pdbx_description
1 polymer ?
#
loop_
_entity_poly.entity_id
_entity_poly.type
_entity_poly.pdbx_seq_one_letter_code
_entity_poly.pdbx_strand_id
1 'polypeptide(L)'
;MQFMRISWKILVGVKDLFVLLFLALFFAAIFALLNANPNPAMVRDGALLLKLDGVVAEQPAEIDALTTLTSAAAPVGEIRQRDIIRALKLAQSDTRVKVVVLDMERFMGGGQASLAAIGDSIDAVKKAGKPVYAFATAYTDDSYQLAAHATQIWMDPLGGALLVGPGGSQPYYKGLLDQLGVKANIYRVGTFKSAVEPFMRSDQSAESKMAIKGVYDEIWGQWKADVTKARPQAQLDQLLTNPAD
;
A
#
# COMPACT_ATOMS: atom_id res chain seq x y z
N MET A 1 58.91 -31.26 -30.37
CA MET A 1 57.81 -31.42 -29.38
C MET A 1 57.53 -30.16 -28.53
N GLN A 2 58.54 -29.37 -28.16
CA GLN A 2 58.31 -28.14 -27.36
C GLN A 2 57.51 -27.07 -28.09
N PHE A 3 57.79 -26.83 -29.37
CA PHE A 3 57.07 -25.83 -30.19
C PHE A 3 55.55 -26.12 -30.26
N MET A 4 55.15 -27.36 -30.47
CA MET A 4 53.73 -27.77 -30.54
C MET A 4 53.00 -27.58 -29.22
N ARG A 5 53.67 -27.76 -28.07
CA ARG A 5 53.09 -27.51 -26.75
C ARG A 5 52.89 -26.01 -26.47
N ILE A 6 53.79 -25.16 -26.94
CA ILE A 6 53.69 -23.70 -26.79
C ILE A 6 52.55 -23.18 -27.66
N SER A 7 52.52 -23.59 -28.95
CA SER A 7 51.40 -23.21 -29.85
C SER A 7 50.06 -23.65 -29.33
N TRP A 8 49.94 -24.85 -28.75
CA TRP A 8 48.71 -25.34 -28.14
C TRP A 8 48.29 -24.50 -26.94
N LYS A 9 49.21 -24.13 -26.05
CA LYS A 9 48.92 -23.25 -24.89
C LYS A 9 48.46 -21.87 -25.33
N ILE A 10 49.05 -21.30 -26.35
CA ILE A 10 48.62 -19.99 -26.90
C ILE A 10 47.23 -20.11 -27.49
N LEU A 11 46.92 -21.16 -28.23
CA LEU A 11 45.60 -21.36 -28.85
C LEU A 11 44.52 -21.54 -27.79
N VAL A 12 44.80 -22.31 -26.71
CA VAL A 12 43.89 -22.47 -25.58
C VAL A 12 43.70 -21.13 -24.86
N GLY A 13 44.77 -20.37 -24.60
CA GLY A 13 44.64 -19.05 -23.96
C GLY A 13 43.83 -18.04 -24.78
N VAL A 14 44.00 -18.03 -26.10
CA VAL A 14 43.21 -17.20 -27.02
C VAL A 14 41.76 -17.62 -26.98
N LYS A 15 41.45 -18.93 -27.04
CA LYS A 15 40.09 -19.45 -26.90
C LYS A 15 39.44 -19.03 -25.57
N ASP A 16 40.16 -19.19 -24.47
CA ASP A 16 39.65 -18.84 -23.15
C ASP A 16 39.39 -17.32 -23.02
N LEU A 17 40.25 -16.48 -23.62
CA LEU A 17 40.05 -15.05 -23.70
C LEU A 17 38.76 -14.71 -24.46
N PHE A 18 38.53 -15.36 -25.63
CA PHE A 18 37.28 -15.15 -26.38
C PHE A 18 36.06 -15.61 -25.65
N VAL A 19 36.11 -16.72 -24.93
CA VAL A 19 34.98 -17.21 -24.10
C VAL A 19 34.68 -16.22 -22.99
N LEU A 20 35.68 -15.70 -22.28
CA LEU A 20 35.49 -14.69 -21.25
C LEU A 20 34.93 -13.38 -21.80
N LEU A 21 35.45 -12.94 -22.94
CA LEU A 21 34.94 -11.73 -23.61
C LEU A 21 33.48 -11.91 -24.03
N PHE A 22 33.15 -13.05 -24.63
CA PHE A 22 31.77 -13.37 -25.00
C PHE A 22 30.82 -13.39 -23.77
N LEU A 23 31.28 -14.03 -22.68
CA LEU A 23 30.50 -14.08 -21.43
C LEU A 23 30.28 -12.69 -20.85
N ALA A 24 31.32 -11.85 -20.83
CA ALA A 24 31.24 -10.48 -20.35
C ALA A 24 30.26 -9.65 -21.20
N LEU A 25 30.34 -9.74 -22.53
CA LEU A 25 29.43 -9.06 -23.46
C LEU A 25 28.00 -9.59 -23.34
N PHE A 26 27.84 -10.90 -23.16
CA PHE A 26 26.51 -11.51 -22.97
C PHE A 26 25.82 -11.00 -21.70
N PHE A 27 26.54 -11.01 -20.56
CA PHE A 27 25.98 -10.46 -19.32
C PHE A 27 25.80 -8.95 -19.37
N ALA A 28 26.69 -8.20 -20.03
CA ALA A 28 26.52 -6.77 -20.24
C ALA A 28 25.27 -6.49 -21.09
N ALA A 29 25.00 -7.28 -22.14
CA ALA A 29 23.81 -7.16 -22.97
C ALA A 29 22.53 -7.50 -22.18
N ILE A 30 22.53 -8.57 -21.38
CA ILE A 30 21.42 -8.91 -20.50
C ILE A 30 21.19 -7.78 -19.49
N PHE A 31 22.22 -7.27 -18.86
CA PHE A 31 22.12 -6.16 -17.91
C PHE A 31 21.55 -4.90 -18.58
N ALA A 32 22.03 -4.56 -19.77
CA ALA A 32 21.52 -3.43 -20.54
C ALA A 32 20.04 -3.63 -20.92
N LEU A 33 19.64 -4.85 -21.30
CA LEU A 33 18.27 -5.18 -21.65
C LEU A 33 17.34 -5.10 -20.45
N LEU A 34 17.76 -5.63 -19.30
CA LEU A 34 16.98 -5.59 -18.06
C LEU A 34 16.85 -4.19 -17.47
N ASN A 35 17.85 -3.33 -17.71
CA ASN A 35 17.83 -1.93 -17.27
C ASN A 35 17.40 -0.94 -18.37
N ALA A 36 16.97 -1.44 -19.53
CA ALA A 36 16.45 -0.60 -20.60
C ALA A 36 15.09 0.00 -20.15
N ASN A 37 15.14 1.14 -19.49
CA ASN A 37 13.95 1.93 -19.25
C ASN A 37 13.45 2.47 -20.60
N PRO A 38 12.14 2.38 -20.88
CA PRO A 38 11.58 3.01 -22.08
C PRO A 38 11.95 4.49 -22.08
N ASN A 39 12.51 4.96 -23.20
CA ASN A 39 12.94 6.35 -23.33
C ASN A 39 11.71 7.27 -23.12
N PRO A 40 11.66 8.09 -22.06
CA PRO A 40 10.52 8.95 -21.76
C PRO A 40 10.18 9.90 -22.92
N ALA A 41 11.14 10.23 -23.78
CA ALA A 41 10.94 11.08 -24.94
C ALA A 41 10.11 10.37 -26.06
N MET A 42 9.95 9.06 -26.03
CA MET A 42 9.14 8.31 -26.99
C MET A 42 7.66 8.22 -26.58
N VAL A 43 7.33 8.47 -25.31
CA VAL A 43 5.94 8.50 -24.83
C VAL A 43 5.34 9.85 -25.22
N ARG A 44 4.37 9.84 -26.14
CA ARG A 44 3.68 11.05 -26.59
C ARG A 44 2.42 11.29 -25.77
N ASP A 45 1.41 10.50 -25.95
CA ASP A 45 0.15 10.62 -25.19
C ASP A 45 -0.11 9.31 -24.47
N GLY A 46 -0.16 9.36 -23.15
CA GLY A 46 -0.25 8.13 -22.34
C GLY A 46 -1.05 8.28 -21.06
N ALA A 47 -1.33 7.15 -20.46
CA ALA A 47 -1.85 7.05 -19.12
C ALA A 47 -0.71 6.92 -18.10
N LEU A 48 -0.79 7.65 -17.00
CA LEU A 48 0.02 7.38 -15.83
C LEU A 48 -0.67 6.27 -15.02
N LEU A 49 -0.08 5.08 -15.01
CA LEU A 49 -0.54 3.98 -14.16
C LEU A 49 0.17 4.05 -12.81
N LEU A 50 -0.59 4.28 -11.74
CA LEU A 50 -0.14 4.19 -10.36
C LEU A 50 -0.62 2.87 -9.77
N LYS A 51 0.29 1.92 -9.62
CA LYS A 51 0.02 0.67 -8.91
C LYS A 51 0.24 0.88 -7.43
N LEU A 52 -0.84 0.74 -6.66
CA LEU A 52 -0.81 0.86 -5.20
C LEU A 52 -0.74 -0.54 -4.57
N ASP A 53 0.41 -1.21 -4.73
CA ASP A 53 0.63 -2.58 -4.25
C ASP A 53 1.17 -2.55 -2.80
N GLY A 54 0.30 -2.62 -1.80
CA GLY A 54 0.68 -2.65 -0.39
C GLY A 54 0.08 -1.53 0.46
N VAL A 55 0.75 -1.17 1.54
CA VAL A 55 0.30 -0.16 2.52
C VAL A 55 0.95 1.19 2.20
N VAL A 56 0.19 2.27 2.27
CA VAL A 56 0.74 3.63 2.19
C VAL A 56 1.29 4.05 3.54
N ALA A 57 2.58 4.37 3.57
CA ALA A 57 3.29 4.87 4.74
C ALA A 57 3.94 6.23 4.45
N GLU A 58 4.01 7.11 5.46
CA GLU A 58 4.76 8.37 5.34
C GLU A 58 6.26 8.09 5.14
N GLN A 59 6.78 7.19 5.97
CA GLN A 59 8.15 6.70 5.89
C GLN A 59 8.13 5.18 5.96
N PRO A 60 8.36 4.49 4.82
CA PRO A 60 8.50 3.04 4.80
C PRO A 60 9.61 2.57 5.72
N ALA A 61 9.41 1.40 6.33
CA ALA A 61 10.43 0.76 7.14
C ALA A 61 11.67 0.45 6.31
N GLU A 62 12.85 0.59 6.91
CA GLU A 62 14.08 0.11 6.28
C GLU A 62 14.06 -1.42 6.24
N ILE A 63 14.11 -1.96 5.03
CA ILE A 63 14.15 -3.42 4.84
C ILE A 63 15.60 -3.86 5.04
N ASP A 64 15.87 -4.53 6.17
CA ASP A 64 17.14 -5.22 6.36
C ASP A 64 17.19 -6.47 5.47
N ALA A 65 18.22 -6.55 4.63
CA ALA A 65 18.42 -7.67 3.73
C ALA A 65 18.52 -9.02 4.48
N LEU A 66 19.06 -9.03 5.69
CA LEU A 66 19.15 -10.22 6.53
C LEU A 66 17.78 -10.69 7.01
N THR A 67 16.93 -9.75 7.43
CA THR A 67 15.54 -10.02 7.83
C THR A 67 14.73 -10.57 6.66
N THR A 68 14.93 -10.03 5.45
CA THR A 68 14.25 -10.53 4.23
C THR A 68 14.63 -11.97 3.90
N LEU A 69 15.90 -12.34 4.10
CA LEU A 69 16.39 -13.70 3.84
C LEU A 69 15.96 -14.72 4.90
N THR A 70 15.71 -14.27 6.14
CA THR A 70 15.36 -15.14 7.27
C THR A 70 13.87 -15.19 7.55
N SER A 71 13.08 -14.27 7.03
CA SER A 71 11.63 -14.23 7.20
C SER A 71 10.94 -15.26 6.31
N ALA A 72 10.10 -16.11 6.90
CA ALA A 72 9.27 -17.07 6.17
C ALA A 72 8.12 -16.41 5.41
N ALA A 73 7.80 -15.15 5.69
CA ALA A 73 6.75 -14.37 5.02
C ALA A 73 7.40 -13.27 4.16
N ALA A 74 6.88 -13.11 2.93
CA ALA A 74 7.25 -11.96 2.11
C ALA A 74 6.87 -10.66 2.84
N PRO A 75 7.76 -9.66 2.91
CA PRO A 75 7.40 -8.39 3.52
C PRO A 75 6.24 -7.75 2.78
N VAL A 76 5.27 -7.21 3.52
CA VAL A 76 4.20 -6.41 2.92
C VAL A 76 4.83 -5.19 2.27
N GLY A 77 4.51 -4.97 0.99
CA GLY A 77 5.01 -3.80 0.27
C GLY A 77 4.55 -2.51 0.96
N GLU A 78 5.47 -1.60 1.20
CA GLU A 78 5.15 -0.26 1.68
C GLU A 78 5.43 0.76 0.58
N ILE A 79 4.46 1.63 0.35
CA ILE A 79 4.53 2.68 -0.68
C ILE A 79 4.64 4.02 0.03
N ARG A 80 5.68 4.77 -0.30
CA ARG A 80 5.87 6.08 0.31
C ARG A 80 4.83 7.08 -0.20
N GLN A 81 4.03 7.64 0.71
CA GLN A 81 3.02 8.67 0.41
C GLN A 81 3.57 9.81 -0.45
N ARG A 82 4.77 10.32 -0.12
CA ARG A 82 5.39 11.43 -0.83
C ARG A 82 5.65 11.13 -2.31
N ASP A 83 5.95 9.89 -2.66
CA ASP A 83 6.24 9.51 -4.04
C ASP A 83 4.96 9.47 -4.87
N ILE A 84 3.84 9.00 -4.29
CA ILE A 84 2.51 9.06 -4.92
C ILE A 84 2.12 10.53 -5.18
N ILE A 85 2.19 11.38 -4.16
CA ILE A 85 1.87 12.81 -4.26
C ILE A 85 2.76 13.49 -5.31
N ARG A 86 4.05 13.17 -5.35
CA ARG A 86 4.98 13.71 -6.34
C ARG A 86 4.61 13.28 -7.76
N ALA A 87 4.28 12.01 -7.97
CA ALA A 87 3.84 11.49 -9.26
C ALA A 87 2.56 12.20 -9.74
N LEU A 88 1.56 12.37 -8.84
CA LEU A 88 0.32 13.09 -9.15
C LEU A 88 0.58 14.57 -9.47
N LYS A 89 1.46 15.25 -8.72
CA LYS A 89 1.86 16.64 -9.00
C LYS A 89 2.53 16.79 -10.36
N LEU A 90 3.44 15.88 -10.72
CA LEU A 90 4.07 15.90 -12.03
C LEU A 90 3.05 15.61 -13.14
N ALA A 91 2.10 14.72 -12.92
CA ALA A 91 1.04 14.41 -13.86
C ALA A 91 0.16 15.65 -14.20
N GLN A 92 -0.02 16.58 -13.28
CA GLN A 92 -0.82 17.80 -13.51
C GLN A 92 -0.25 18.65 -14.67
N SER A 93 1.07 18.84 -14.71
CA SER A 93 1.73 19.72 -15.68
C SER A 93 2.31 18.99 -16.89
N ASP A 94 2.53 17.68 -16.82
CA ASP A 94 3.11 16.90 -17.93
C ASP A 94 2.09 16.72 -19.05
N THR A 95 2.32 17.37 -20.19
CA THR A 95 1.42 17.30 -21.36
C THR A 95 1.29 15.90 -21.99
N ARG A 96 2.25 15.01 -21.71
CA ARG A 96 2.24 13.61 -22.16
C ARG A 96 1.25 12.77 -21.39
N VAL A 97 0.93 13.15 -20.15
CA VAL A 97 -0.06 12.45 -19.32
C VAL A 97 -1.44 12.99 -19.65
N LYS A 98 -2.27 12.16 -20.23
CA LYS A 98 -3.67 12.49 -20.58
C LYS A 98 -4.68 11.98 -19.56
N VAL A 99 -4.32 10.94 -18.86
CA VAL A 99 -5.18 10.25 -17.87
C VAL A 99 -4.32 9.65 -16.78
N VAL A 100 -4.87 9.55 -15.59
CA VAL A 100 -4.26 8.81 -14.47
C VAL A 100 -5.13 7.59 -14.17
N VAL A 101 -4.51 6.45 -13.96
CA VAL A 101 -5.17 5.20 -13.56
C VAL A 101 -4.57 4.76 -12.23
N LEU A 102 -5.43 4.58 -11.23
CA LEU A 102 -5.10 4.02 -9.93
C LEU A 102 -5.46 2.53 -9.97
N ASP A 103 -4.45 1.68 -10.03
CA ASP A 103 -4.60 0.24 -9.87
C ASP A 103 -4.50 -0.07 -8.37
N MET A 104 -5.64 -0.42 -7.78
CA MET A 104 -5.78 -0.62 -6.33
C MET A 104 -6.05 -2.08 -5.99
N GLU A 105 -5.81 -3.00 -6.91
CA GLU A 105 -6.09 -4.43 -6.76
C GLU A 105 -5.40 -5.05 -5.53
N ARG A 106 -4.22 -4.56 -5.21
CA ARG A 106 -3.42 -5.06 -4.09
C ARG A 106 -3.18 -3.99 -3.02
N PHE A 107 -4.03 -2.97 -3.01
CA PHE A 107 -3.95 -1.92 -2.01
C PHE A 107 -4.42 -2.42 -0.65
N MET A 108 -3.60 -2.23 0.36
CA MET A 108 -3.82 -2.73 1.72
C MET A 108 -4.15 -1.63 2.73
N GLY A 109 -4.36 -0.39 2.25
CA GLY A 109 -4.72 0.72 3.11
C GLY A 109 -3.59 1.67 3.44
N GLY A 110 -3.83 2.54 4.42
CA GLY A 110 -2.86 3.53 4.89
C GLY A 110 -3.41 4.38 6.03
N GLY A 111 -2.56 5.24 6.59
CA GLY A 111 -3.02 6.22 7.58
C GLY A 111 -4.01 7.22 6.96
N GLN A 112 -5.11 7.51 7.64
CA GLN A 112 -6.19 8.35 7.11
C GLN A 112 -5.73 9.73 6.65
N ALA A 113 -4.81 10.37 7.39
CA ALA A 113 -4.20 11.65 7.00
C ALA A 113 -3.40 11.53 5.69
N SER A 114 -2.69 10.41 5.51
CA SER A 114 -1.95 10.12 4.28
C SER A 114 -2.89 9.93 3.09
N LEU A 115 -3.98 9.20 3.30
CA LEU A 115 -4.99 8.96 2.27
C LEU A 115 -5.70 10.25 1.87
N ALA A 116 -6.08 11.10 2.82
CA ALA A 116 -6.65 12.41 2.54
C ALA A 116 -5.72 13.30 1.72
N ALA A 117 -4.42 13.35 2.05
CA ALA A 117 -3.44 14.14 1.30
C ALA A 117 -3.23 13.61 -0.15
N ILE A 118 -3.32 12.30 -0.35
CA ILE A 118 -3.32 11.70 -1.69
C ILE A 118 -4.61 12.05 -2.42
N GLY A 119 -5.78 11.96 -1.76
CA GLY A 119 -7.08 12.36 -2.29
C GLY A 119 -7.10 13.80 -2.79
N ASP A 120 -6.60 14.75 -2.00
CA ASP A 120 -6.44 16.14 -2.41
C ASP A 120 -5.54 16.29 -3.66
N SER A 121 -4.50 15.45 -3.78
CA SER A 121 -3.62 15.43 -4.95
C SER A 121 -4.31 14.87 -6.19
N ILE A 122 -5.19 13.88 -6.03
CA ILE A 122 -6.06 13.34 -7.10
C ILE A 122 -7.04 14.43 -7.58
N ASP A 123 -7.66 15.15 -6.65
CA ASP A 123 -8.56 16.26 -6.97
C ASP A 123 -7.83 17.38 -7.73
N ALA A 124 -6.58 17.66 -7.41
CA ALA A 124 -5.77 18.63 -8.14
C ALA A 124 -5.48 18.18 -9.59
N VAL A 125 -5.28 16.88 -9.84
CA VAL A 125 -5.16 16.31 -11.20
C VAL A 125 -6.46 16.51 -11.99
N LYS A 126 -7.63 16.24 -11.38
CA LYS A 126 -8.93 16.46 -12.00
C LYS A 126 -9.15 17.94 -12.32
N LYS A 127 -8.82 18.85 -11.40
CA LYS A 127 -8.90 20.30 -11.62
C LYS A 127 -8.00 20.78 -12.76
N ALA A 128 -6.89 20.09 -13.03
CA ALA A 128 -6.04 20.32 -14.19
C ALA A 128 -6.62 19.76 -15.51
N GLY A 129 -7.86 19.27 -15.51
CA GLY A 129 -8.57 18.76 -16.70
C GLY A 129 -8.20 17.33 -17.09
N LYS A 130 -7.52 16.58 -16.22
CA LYS A 130 -7.12 15.19 -16.51
C LYS A 130 -7.99 14.21 -15.74
N PRO A 131 -8.68 13.29 -16.43
CA PRO A 131 -9.51 12.29 -15.76
C PRO A 131 -8.63 11.31 -14.95
N VAL A 132 -9.18 10.86 -13.83
CA VAL A 132 -8.57 9.85 -12.96
C VAL A 132 -9.54 8.68 -12.86
N TYR A 133 -9.05 7.48 -13.14
CA TYR A 133 -9.81 6.24 -13.03
C TYR A 133 -9.23 5.39 -11.92
N ALA A 134 -10.09 4.85 -11.06
CA ALA A 134 -9.71 3.90 -10.02
C ALA A 134 -10.27 2.52 -10.39
N PHE A 135 -9.47 1.48 -10.22
CA PHE A 135 -9.86 0.09 -10.42
C PHE A 135 -9.43 -0.78 -9.23
N ALA A 136 -10.33 -1.63 -8.78
CA ALA A 136 -10.07 -2.77 -7.90
C ALA A 136 -11.14 -3.84 -8.09
N THR A 137 -10.85 -5.09 -7.77
CA THR A 137 -11.85 -6.15 -7.67
C THR A 137 -12.82 -5.87 -6.52
N ALA A 138 -12.32 -5.42 -5.38
CA ALA A 138 -13.14 -5.04 -4.24
C ALA A 138 -12.58 -3.80 -3.53
N TYR A 139 -13.45 -3.05 -2.88
CA TYR A 139 -13.08 -1.85 -2.11
C TYR A 139 -13.34 -2.06 -0.63
N THR A 140 -12.38 -1.63 0.19
CA THR A 140 -12.49 -1.45 1.64
C THR A 140 -12.63 0.03 1.96
N ASP A 141 -12.80 0.39 3.23
CA ASP A 141 -12.89 1.79 3.66
C ASP A 141 -11.75 2.65 3.09
N ASP A 142 -10.49 2.21 3.25
CA ASP A 142 -9.31 2.96 2.82
C ASP A 142 -9.21 3.07 1.30
N SER A 143 -9.45 1.97 0.58
CA SER A 143 -9.39 1.98 -0.87
C SER A 143 -10.54 2.78 -1.48
N TYR A 144 -11.73 2.73 -0.89
CA TYR A 144 -12.87 3.52 -1.33
C TYR A 144 -12.67 5.01 -1.08
N GLN A 145 -12.02 5.38 0.03
CA GLN A 145 -11.66 6.78 0.31
C GLN A 145 -10.87 7.37 -0.86
N LEU A 146 -9.80 6.71 -1.32
CA LEU A 146 -9.04 7.19 -2.47
C LEU A 146 -9.84 7.13 -3.77
N ALA A 147 -10.57 6.06 -4.00
CA ALA A 147 -11.38 5.89 -5.20
C ALA A 147 -12.48 6.94 -5.32
N ALA A 148 -13.04 7.42 -4.21
CA ALA A 148 -14.05 8.47 -4.19
C ALA A 148 -13.57 9.76 -4.87
N HIS A 149 -12.29 10.07 -4.80
CA HIS A 149 -11.66 11.22 -5.48
C HIS A 149 -11.47 11.00 -6.99
N ALA A 150 -11.57 9.77 -7.49
CA ALA A 150 -11.44 9.51 -8.94
C ALA A 150 -12.62 10.09 -9.74
N THR A 151 -12.41 10.32 -11.04
CA THR A 151 -13.49 10.71 -11.98
C THR A 151 -14.48 9.56 -12.14
N GLN A 152 -13.97 8.33 -12.27
CA GLN A 152 -14.77 7.11 -12.34
C GLN A 152 -14.12 6.01 -11.51
N ILE A 153 -14.97 5.21 -10.88
CA ILE A 153 -14.60 4.02 -10.12
C ILE A 153 -15.05 2.81 -10.93
N TRP A 154 -14.11 1.90 -11.15
CA TRP A 154 -14.36 0.62 -11.79
C TRP A 154 -14.16 -0.49 -10.78
N MET A 155 -15.08 -1.43 -10.77
CA MET A 155 -15.07 -2.59 -9.89
C MET A 155 -15.40 -3.85 -10.71
N ASP A 156 -14.78 -4.97 -10.36
CA ASP A 156 -15.14 -6.25 -10.98
C ASP A 156 -16.60 -6.61 -10.63
N PRO A 157 -17.40 -7.13 -11.56
CA PRO A 157 -18.78 -7.53 -11.30
C PRO A 157 -18.94 -8.60 -10.20
N LEU A 158 -17.89 -9.38 -9.93
CA LEU A 158 -17.85 -10.36 -8.84
C LEU A 158 -17.35 -9.79 -7.52
N GLY A 159 -16.93 -8.52 -7.54
CA GLY A 159 -16.42 -7.82 -6.38
C GLY A 159 -17.51 -7.12 -5.57
N GLY A 160 -17.07 -6.26 -4.66
CA GLY A 160 -17.97 -5.47 -3.82
C GLY A 160 -17.23 -4.40 -3.03
N ALA A 161 -17.99 -3.53 -2.37
CA ALA A 161 -17.46 -2.57 -1.43
C ALA A 161 -17.83 -2.98 -0.01
N LEU A 162 -16.83 -3.18 0.85
CA LEU A 162 -17.01 -3.49 2.26
C LEU A 162 -16.64 -2.25 3.08
N LEU A 163 -17.67 -1.46 3.44
CA LEU A 163 -17.51 -0.21 4.20
C LEU A 163 -18.07 -0.43 5.61
N VAL A 164 -17.19 -0.76 6.54
CA VAL A 164 -17.56 -1.17 7.90
C VAL A 164 -17.16 -0.16 8.98
N GLY A 165 -16.30 0.78 8.64
CA GLY A 165 -15.73 1.75 9.57
C GLY A 165 -14.69 1.17 10.52
N PRO A 166 -14.09 2.02 11.37
CA PRO A 166 -13.07 1.59 12.31
C PRO A 166 -13.67 0.66 13.37
N GLY A 167 -13.00 -0.44 13.62
CA GLY A 167 -13.42 -1.44 14.58
C GLY A 167 -12.34 -2.48 14.85
N GLY A 168 -12.65 -3.44 15.68
CA GLY A 168 -11.74 -4.54 15.98
C GLY A 168 -12.21 -5.38 17.14
N SER A 169 -11.54 -6.51 17.33
CA SER A 169 -11.76 -7.42 18.45
C SER A 169 -10.54 -7.44 19.33
N GLN A 170 -10.74 -7.35 20.64
CA GLN A 170 -9.69 -7.49 21.63
C GLN A 170 -9.93 -8.75 22.47
N PRO A 171 -8.97 -9.68 22.54
CA PRO A 171 -9.08 -10.85 23.38
C PRO A 171 -8.93 -10.48 24.87
N TYR A 172 -9.68 -11.16 25.73
CA TYR A 172 -9.61 -11.04 27.19
C TYR A 172 -9.17 -12.38 27.78
N TYR A 173 -8.08 -12.38 28.51
CA TYR A 173 -7.40 -13.59 28.99
C TYR A 173 -7.74 -13.96 30.42
N LYS A 174 -8.52 -13.13 31.17
CA LYS A 174 -8.86 -13.36 32.58
C LYS A 174 -9.41 -14.76 32.83
N GLY A 175 -10.37 -15.22 32.00
CA GLY A 175 -10.96 -16.55 32.16
C GLY A 175 -9.94 -17.68 31.97
N LEU A 176 -9.02 -17.55 31.02
CA LEU A 176 -7.93 -18.51 30.81
C LEU A 176 -6.97 -18.54 32.01
N LEU A 177 -6.57 -17.35 32.50
CA LEU A 177 -5.68 -17.23 33.65
C LEU A 177 -6.28 -17.85 34.89
N ASP A 178 -7.58 -17.68 35.14
CA ASP A 178 -8.30 -18.29 36.25
C ASP A 178 -8.32 -19.82 36.15
N GLN A 179 -8.55 -20.38 34.96
CA GLN A 179 -8.51 -21.83 34.75
C GLN A 179 -7.13 -22.42 34.96
N LEU A 180 -6.07 -21.69 34.65
CA LEU A 180 -4.69 -22.10 34.84
C LEU A 180 -4.18 -21.82 36.28
N GLY A 181 -4.99 -21.21 37.15
CA GLY A 181 -4.57 -20.82 38.49
C GLY A 181 -3.53 -19.69 38.53
N VAL A 182 -3.39 -18.93 37.44
CA VAL A 182 -2.43 -17.84 37.28
C VAL A 182 -3.08 -16.53 37.79
N LYS A 183 -2.45 -15.89 38.76
CA LYS A 183 -2.92 -14.60 39.28
C LYS A 183 -2.10 -13.46 38.71
N ALA A 184 -2.72 -12.59 37.91
CA ALA A 184 -2.11 -11.36 37.43
C ALA A 184 -2.15 -10.29 38.53
N ASN A 185 -0.98 -9.83 38.95
CA ASN A 185 -0.87 -8.72 39.91
C ASN A 185 -0.62 -7.43 39.12
N ILE A 186 -1.64 -6.59 39.04
CA ILE A 186 -1.63 -5.40 38.19
C ILE A 186 -1.81 -4.15 39.05
N TYR A 187 -0.88 -3.22 38.88
CA TYR A 187 -0.88 -1.93 39.56
C TYR A 187 -1.12 -0.84 38.50
N ARG A 188 -2.27 -0.18 38.55
CA ARG A 188 -2.61 0.93 37.65
C ARG A 188 -3.11 2.14 38.41
N VAL A 189 -2.82 3.33 37.89
CA VAL A 189 -3.35 4.59 38.39
C VAL A 189 -4.05 5.31 37.28
N GLY A 190 -5.32 5.67 37.47
CA GLY A 190 -6.15 6.36 36.48
C GLY A 190 -7.25 5.48 35.89
N THR A 191 -8.42 6.07 35.71
CA THR A 191 -9.66 5.41 35.30
C THR A 191 -9.58 4.90 33.85
N PHE A 192 -8.96 5.67 32.97
CA PHE A 192 -8.89 5.38 31.52
C PHE A 192 -7.66 4.54 31.10
N LYS A 193 -6.93 3.96 32.05
CA LYS A 193 -5.79 3.08 31.73
C LYS A 193 -6.28 1.65 31.49
N SER A 194 -6.76 1.38 30.29
CA SER A 194 -7.42 0.13 29.91
C SER A 194 -6.49 -0.96 29.36
N ALA A 195 -5.21 -0.65 29.08
CA ALA A 195 -4.26 -1.60 28.47
C ALA A 195 -4.11 -2.93 29.22
N VAL A 196 -4.36 -2.95 30.54
CA VAL A 196 -4.25 -4.14 31.40
C VAL A 196 -5.59 -4.85 31.63
N GLU A 197 -6.69 -4.31 31.14
CA GLU A 197 -8.03 -4.91 31.31
C GLU A 197 -8.13 -6.35 30.80
N PRO A 198 -7.47 -6.73 29.68
CA PRO A 198 -7.51 -8.11 29.19
C PRO A 198 -7.07 -9.16 30.21
N PHE A 199 -6.24 -8.79 31.18
CA PHE A 199 -5.74 -9.69 32.22
C PHE A 199 -6.53 -9.60 33.54
N MET A 200 -7.41 -8.59 33.69
CA MET A 200 -8.15 -8.31 34.91
C MET A 200 -9.63 -8.67 34.85
N ARG A 201 -10.21 -8.65 33.67
CA ARG A 201 -11.64 -8.81 33.43
C ARG A 201 -11.90 -9.57 32.13
N SER A 202 -13.12 -9.98 31.92
CA SER A 202 -13.54 -10.77 30.74
C SER A 202 -14.16 -9.94 29.64
N ASP A 203 -14.33 -8.61 29.84
CA ASP A 203 -14.94 -7.68 28.91
C ASP A 203 -14.31 -6.29 29.03
N GLN A 204 -14.64 -5.41 28.11
CA GLN A 204 -14.18 -4.02 28.10
C GLN A 204 -14.97 -3.17 29.12
N SER A 205 -14.26 -2.32 29.89
CA SER A 205 -14.92 -1.37 30.80
C SER A 205 -15.73 -0.29 30.04
N ALA A 206 -16.67 0.34 30.75
CA ALA A 206 -17.45 1.44 30.21
C ALA A 206 -16.56 2.63 29.79
N GLU A 207 -15.55 2.93 30.60
CA GLU A 207 -14.57 3.99 30.37
C GLU A 207 -13.69 3.69 29.15
N SER A 208 -13.25 2.45 29.01
CA SER A 208 -12.49 2.01 27.83
C SER A 208 -13.35 2.07 26.56
N LYS A 209 -14.60 1.61 26.62
CA LYS A 209 -15.56 1.72 25.50
C LYS A 209 -15.77 3.18 25.10
N MET A 210 -15.95 4.07 26.08
CA MET A 210 -16.13 5.51 25.83
C MET A 210 -14.90 6.11 25.15
N ALA A 211 -13.72 5.81 25.62
CA ALA A 211 -12.47 6.33 25.04
C ALA A 211 -12.25 5.86 23.61
N ILE A 212 -12.44 4.56 23.35
CA ILE A 212 -12.28 3.98 21.99
C ILE A 212 -13.37 4.51 21.06
N LYS A 213 -14.61 4.58 21.53
CA LYS A 213 -15.70 5.13 20.75
C LYS A 213 -15.43 6.56 20.31
N GLY A 214 -14.91 7.42 21.19
CA GLY A 214 -14.57 8.79 20.84
C GLY A 214 -13.52 8.86 19.69
N VAL A 215 -12.52 8.00 19.72
CA VAL A 215 -11.52 7.92 18.63
C VAL A 215 -12.14 7.40 17.33
N TYR A 216 -12.95 6.35 17.41
CA TYR A 216 -13.59 5.76 16.23
C TYR A 216 -14.62 6.68 15.59
N ASP A 217 -15.42 7.38 16.40
CA ASP A 217 -16.40 8.35 15.91
C ASP A 217 -15.72 9.48 15.14
N GLU A 218 -14.56 9.96 15.61
CA GLU A 218 -13.80 11.02 14.94
C GLU A 218 -13.20 10.51 13.62
N ILE A 219 -12.53 9.37 13.64
CA ILE A 219 -11.95 8.76 12.44
C ILE A 219 -13.04 8.51 11.38
N TRP A 220 -14.15 7.93 11.80
CA TRP A 220 -15.27 7.64 10.90
C TRP A 220 -15.94 8.89 10.37
N GLY A 221 -16.06 9.90 11.23
CA GLY A 221 -16.58 11.22 10.87
C GLY A 221 -15.74 11.89 9.79
N GLN A 222 -14.43 11.89 9.94
CA GLN A 222 -13.50 12.44 8.96
C GLN A 222 -13.54 11.68 7.63
N TRP A 223 -13.55 10.33 7.67
CA TRP A 223 -13.68 9.49 6.49
C TRP A 223 -14.97 9.80 5.72
N LYS A 224 -16.12 9.84 6.42
CA LYS A 224 -17.40 10.18 5.80
C LYS A 224 -17.40 11.59 5.19
N ALA A 225 -16.84 12.56 5.87
CA ALA A 225 -16.74 13.93 5.38
C ALA A 225 -15.91 14.02 4.10
N ASP A 226 -14.76 13.32 4.05
CA ASP A 226 -13.88 13.28 2.91
C ASP A 226 -14.53 12.62 1.70
N VAL A 227 -15.10 11.42 1.88
CA VAL A 227 -15.83 10.71 0.81
C VAL A 227 -17.03 11.49 0.30
N THR A 228 -17.82 12.10 1.19
CA THR A 228 -18.98 12.91 0.79
C THR A 228 -18.56 14.14 0.00
N LYS A 229 -17.48 14.80 0.40
CA LYS A 229 -16.91 15.94 -0.33
C LYS A 229 -16.42 15.52 -1.72
N ALA A 230 -15.72 14.39 -1.81
CA ALA A 230 -15.12 13.89 -3.06
C ALA A 230 -16.19 13.38 -4.04
N ARG A 231 -17.27 12.74 -3.52
CA ARG A 231 -18.33 12.08 -4.31
C ARG A 231 -19.71 12.33 -3.72
N PRO A 232 -20.27 13.56 -3.83
CA PRO A 232 -21.56 13.90 -3.24
C PRO A 232 -22.73 13.05 -3.77
N GLN A 233 -22.63 12.59 -5.01
CA GLN A 233 -23.65 11.76 -5.68
C GLN A 233 -23.75 10.33 -5.15
N ALA A 234 -22.79 9.87 -4.34
CA ALA A 234 -22.79 8.49 -3.82
C ALA A 234 -23.87 8.24 -2.76
N GLN A 235 -24.52 9.29 -2.22
CA GLN A 235 -25.54 9.19 -1.16
C GLN A 235 -25.06 8.29 -0.01
N LEU A 236 -23.85 8.54 0.47
CA LEU A 236 -23.12 7.67 1.40
C LEU A 236 -23.94 7.30 2.65
N ASP A 237 -24.68 8.23 3.23
CA ASP A 237 -25.50 7.96 4.42
C ASP A 237 -26.59 6.92 4.13
N GLN A 238 -27.17 6.93 2.94
CA GLN A 238 -28.16 5.93 2.53
C GLN A 238 -27.49 4.55 2.35
N LEU A 239 -26.35 4.49 1.70
CA LEU A 239 -25.59 3.25 1.52
C LEU A 239 -25.16 2.63 2.85
N LEU A 240 -24.74 3.44 3.81
CA LEU A 240 -24.30 2.95 5.13
C LEU A 240 -25.49 2.51 6.01
N THR A 241 -26.70 3.00 5.74
CA THR A 241 -27.92 2.61 6.47
C THR A 241 -28.55 1.35 5.89
N ASN A 242 -28.52 1.19 4.57
CA ASN A 242 -29.07 0.04 3.84
C ASN A 242 -28.00 -0.58 2.92
N PRO A 243 -27.05 -1.32 3.47
CA PRO A 243 -25.93 -1.86 2.68
C PRO A 243 -26.33 -2.96 1.68
N ALA A 244 -27.59 -3.37 1.65
CA ALA A 244 -28.11 -4.39 0.72
C ALA A 244 -28.74 -3.81 -0.56
N ASP A 245 -28.87 -2.50 -0.65
CA ASP A 245 -29.36 -1.78 -1.84
C ASP A 245 -28.16 -1.25 -2.65
#